data_725937e43b02903196c1ebccf24a019f
#
_entry.id   725937e43b02903196c1ebccf24a019f
#
_cell.length_a   1.000
_cell.length_b   1.000
_cell.length_c   1.000
_cell.angle_alpha   90.00
_cell.angle_beta   90.00
_cell.angle_gamma   90.00
#
_symmetry.space_group_name_H-M   'P 1'
#
loop_
_entity.id
_entity.type
_entity.pdbx_description
1 polymer ?
#
loop_
_entity_poly.entity_id
_entity_poly.type
_entity_poly.pdbx_seq_one_letter_code
_entity_poly.pdbx_strand_id
1 'polypeptide(L)'
;QEMAYKGWLGNSRVTNASASGIYGKMYALINSGAMQQGSAEQVACLQAAERRNTDWFKELFQPTVMHSHSVSITSGTEKSSYYASVSALFDPGWTKQSEVARYTANLNASYKISDALSFNMITNGSYRKQKAPGTLGSTTDYVTGEVKRDFDINPYSYALNTSRVLDPNEFYVRNYAPFNILHELENNYIDLNVADVKFQGELKWKAFKGFEAAALASVRYSGTSQEHNVRDNANQAEAYRAMGTTTIRDNNSFLYKDPDDIYAEPVSVLPAGGIYQRTDNRMLSYDFRLSATYSKTIDNTHIINAYAGMETNQIDRETTWFRGWGLQYDAGEIPFYDYLIFKKGKEDNTDYYTMEKTYYRNAAFFFNGTYSYKGRYTINGTFRYEGNNAVGLTTRSRWLPTWNISGAWNMHEETWFQRAQPALSHLSLKASYSLTADRPSVMNALAVIK
;
A
#
# COMPACT_ATOMS: atom_id res chain seq x y z
N GLN A 1 -15.96 -34.56 -11.17
CA GLN A 1 -14.99 -33.65 -10.52
C GLN A 1 -15.69 -32.62 -9.64
N GLU A 2 -16.69 -31.90 -10.18
CA GLU A 2 -17.42 -30.88 -9.42
C GLU A 2 -18.10 -31.45 -8.19
N MET A 3 -18.82 -32.56 -8.33
CA MET A 3 -19.50 -33.21 -7.21
C MET A 3 -18.53 -33.72 -6.14
N ALA A 4 -17.43 -34.33 -6.54
CA ALA A 4 -16.40 -34.79 -5.62
C ALA A 4 -15.73 -33.60 -4.89
N TYR A 5 -15.42 -32.54 -5.60
CA TYR A 5 -14.79 -31.34 -5.04
C TYR A 5 -15.69 -30.59 -4.06
N LYS A 6 -17.01 -30.48 -4.37
CA LYS A 6 -17.99 -29.73 -3.57
C LYS A 6 -18.75 -30.60 -2.56
N GLY A 7 -18.60 -31.92 -2.58
CA GLY A 7 -19.35 -32.83 -1.73
C GLY A 7 -20.86 -32.90 -2.03
N TRP A 8 -21.31 -32.54 -3.22
CA TRP A 8 -22.71 -32.42 -3.61
C TRP A 8 -23.27 -33.70 -4.21
N LEU A 9 -23.15 -34.78 -3.51
CA LEU A 9 -23.61 -36.10 -3.98
C LEU A 9 -25.13 -36.15 -4.10
N GLY A 10 -25.68 -35.88 -5.28
CA GLY A 10 -27.09 -36.05 -5.59
C GLY A 10 -28.09 -35.30 -4.75
N ASN A 11 -27.65 -34.21 -4.07
CA ASN A 11 -28.49 -33.47 -3.16
C ASN A 11 -29.21 -32.33 -3.88
N SER A 12 -30.53 -32.40 -4.02
CA SER A 12 -31.35 -31.33 -4.59
C SER A 12 -31.33 -30.02 -3.80
N ARG A 13 -30.92 -30.06 -2.54
CA ARG A 13 -30.74 -28.85 -1.69
C ARG A 13 -29.58 -27.97 -2.13
N VAL A 14 -28.73 -28.42 -3.04
CA VAL A 14 -27.65 -27.61 -3.62
C VAL A 14 -28.15 -26.30 -4.20
N THR A 15 -29.36 -26.24 -4.73
CA THR A 15 -29.98 -25.02 -5.26
C THR A 15 -30.21 -23.95 -4.21
N ASN A 16 -30.34 -24.34 -2.96
CA ASN A 16 -30.52 -23.46 -1.81
C ASN A 16 -29.23 -23.25 -1.02
N ALA A 17 -28.12 -23.86 -1.46
CA ALA A 17 -26.83 -23.69 -0.82
C ALA A 17 -26.21 -22.32 -1.14
N SER A 18 -25.25 -21.90 -0.31
CA SER A 18 -24.48 -20.68 -0.52
C SER A 18 -23.58 -20.72 -1.77
N ALA A 19 -23.37 -21.90 -2.35
CA ALA A 19 -22.63 -22.09 -3.59
C ALA A 19 -23.20 -23.23 -4.43
N SER A 20 -23.16 -23.10 -5.77
CA SER A 20 -23.55 -24.13 -6.71
C SER A 20 -22.61 -24.17 -7.92
N GLY A 21 -22.71 -25.24 -8.72
CA GLY A 21 -22.06 -25.41 -10.01
C GLY A 21 -23.03 -25.97 -11.04
N ILE A 22 -22.57 -26.75 -12.01
CA ILE A 22 -23.41 -27.35 -13.06
C ILE A 22 -24.56 -28.18 -12.46
N TYR A 23 -24.24 -28.99 -11.47
CA TYR A 23 -25.23 -29.84 -10.81
C TYR A 23 -26.28 -29.02 -10.07
N GLY A 24 -25.86 -28.01 -9.32
CA GLY A 24 -26.79 -27.12 -8.62
C GLY A 24 -27.66 -26.33 -9.58
N LYS A 25 -27.11 -25.82 -10.67
CA LYS A 25 -27.85 -25.12 -11.72
C LYS A 25 -28.89 -26.04 -12.39
N MET A 26 -28.52 -27.28 -12.69
CA MET A 26 -29.44 -28.26 -13.25
C MET A 26 -30.64 -28.52 -12.30
N TYR A 27 -30.39 -28.68 -10.99
CA TYR A 27 -31.48 -28.86 -10.02
C TYR A 27 -32.33 -27.59 -9.84
N ALA A 28 -31.74 -26.40 -9.98
CA ALA A 28 -32.54 -25.17 -9.99
C ALA A 28 -33.56 -25.16 -11.16
N LEU A 29 -33.13 -25.58 -12.34
CA LEU A 29 -34.02 -25.70 -13.51
C LEU A 29 -35.09 -26.76 -13.31
N ILE A 30 -34.77 -27.90 -12.67
CA ILE A 30 -35.74 -28.95 -12.35
C ILE A 30 -36.77 -28.44 -11.33
N ASN A 31 -36.32 -27.80 -10.26
CA ASN A 31 -37.19 -27.29 -9.19
C ASN A 31 -38.08 -26.15 -9.64
N SER A 32 -37.66 -25.35 -10.62
CA SER A 32 -38.50 -24.29 -11.24
C SER A 32 -39.47 -24.84 -12.30
N GLY A 33 -39.38 -26.12 -12.63
CA GLY A 33 -40.16 -26.71 -13.71
C GLY A 33 -39.68 -26.41 -15.13
N ALA A 34 -38.55 -25.70 -15.27
CA ALA A 34 -37.94 -25.40 -16.57
C ALA A 34 -37.24 -26.60 -17.20
N MET A 35 -36.93 -27.65 -16.43
CA MET A 35 -36.31 -28.90 -16.87
C MET A 35 -37.00 -30.08 -16.17
N GLN A 36 -37.32 -31.14 -16.89
CA GLN A 36 -37.85 -32.35 -16.29
C GLN A 36 -36.75 -33.33 -15.87
N GLN A 37 -36.84 -33.86 -14.65
CA GLN A 37 -35.92 -34.88 -14.16
C GLN A 37 -36.00 -36.13 -15.03
N GLY A 38 -34.85 -36.66 -15.45
CA GLY A 38 -34.76 -37.81 -16.33
C GLY A 38 -34.97 -37.52 -17.82
N SER A 39 -35.17 -36.25 -18.19
CA SER A 39 -35.38 -35.80 -19.57
C SER A 39 -34.09 -35.91 -20.43
N ALA A 40 -34.30 -35.95 -21.74
CA ALA A 40 -33.19 -35.85 -22.69
C ALA A 40 -32.41 -34.54 -22.55
N GLU A 41 -33.06 -33.46 -22.15
CA GLU A 41 -32.43 -32.14 -21.89
C GLU A 41 -31.48 -32.20 -20.70
N GLN A 42 -31.86 -32.91 -19.63
CA GLN A 42 -30.99 -33.13 -18.49
C GLN A 42 -29.74 -33.90 -18.89
N VAL A 43 -29.90 -34.99 -19.66
CA VAL A 43 -28.79 -35.79 -20.17
C VAL A 43 -27.88 -34.93 -21.07
N ALA A 44 -28.45 -34.18 -21.97
CA ALA A 44 -27.70 -33.29 -22.87
C ALA A 44 -26.91 -32.23 -22.08
N CYS A 45 -27.49 -31.63 -21.05
CA CYS A 45 -26.85 -30.66 -20.16
C CYS A 45 -25.60 -31.26 -19.47
N LEU A 46 -25.75 -32.48 -18.91
CA LEU A 46 -24.66 -33.20 -18.25
C LEU A 46 -23.55 -33.59 -19.26
N GLN A 47 -23.92 -34.06 -20.45
CA GLN A 47 -22.96 -34.43 -21.50
C GLN A 47 -22.21 -33.20 -22.03
N ALA A 48 -22.87 -32.05 -22.18
CA ALA A 48 -22.23 -30.81 -22.56
C ALA A 48 -21.19 -30.37 -21.50
N ALA A 49 -21.54 -30.48 -20.22
CA ALA A 49 -20.63 -30.16 -19.13
C ALA A 49 -19.45 -31.15 -19.05
N GLU A 50 -19.69 -32.47 -19.30
CA GLU A 50 -18.65 -33.48 -19.31
C GLU A 50 -17.60 -33.25 -20.39
N ARG A 51 -18.00 -32.74 -21.56
CA ARG A 51 -17.12 -32.43 -22.67
C ARG A 51 -16.44 -31.06 -22.57
N ARG A 52 -16.92 -30.18 -21.68
CA ARG A 52 -16.35 -28.84 -21.51
C ARG A 52 -15.01 -28.92 -20.79
N ASN A 53 -14.05 -28.13 -21.28
CA ASN A 53 -12.72 -28.00 -20.72
C ASN A 53 -12.30 -26.53 -20.71
N THR A 54 -12.94 -25.73 -19.89
CA THR A 54 -12.68 -24.29 -19.75
C THR A 54 -11.26 -24.05 -19.29
N ASP A 55 -10.53 -23.26 -20.02
CA ASP A 55 -9.20 -22.78 -19.62
C ASP A 55 -9.34 -21.44 -18.91
N TRP A 56 -9.48 -21.48 -17.59
CA TRP A 56 -9.67 -20.30 -16.77
C TRP A 56 -8.52 -19.30 -16.85
N PHE A 57 -7.29 -19.75 -17.12
CA PHE A 57 -6.18 -18.82 -17.36
C PHE A 57 -6.39 -18.01 -18.64
N LYS A 58 -6.84 -18.63 -19.71
CA LYS A 58 -7.16 -17.93 -20.96
C LYS A 58 -8.36 -16.99 -20.80
N GLU A 59 -9.35 -17.36 -19.98
CA GLU A 59 -10.54 -16.52 -19.75
C GLU A 59 -10.24 -15.29 -18.86
N LEU A 60 -9.33 -15.40 -17.90
CA LEU A 60 -9.09 -14.35 -16.89
C LEU A 60 -7.83 -13.54 -17.14
N PHE A 61 -6.89 -14.06 -17.92
CA PHE A 61 -5.62 -13.43 -18.19
C PHE A 61 -5.48 -13.08 -19.68
N GLN A 62 -4.60 -12.14 -19.95
CA GLN A 62 -4.35 -11.66 -21.30
C GLN A 62 -2.85 -11.40 -21.51
N PRO A 63 -2.30 -11.67 -22.70
CA PRO A 63 -0.96 -11.20 -23.02
C PRO A 63 -0.98 -9.68 -23.12
N THR A 64 -0.06 -9.03 -22.46
CA THR A 64 0.04 -7.57 -22.43
C THR A 64 1.46 -7.11 -22.68
N VAL A 65 1.58 -5.89 -23.18
CA VAL A 65 2.86 -5.22 -23.35
C VAL A 65 2.84 -3.95 -22.51
N MET A 66 3.65 -3.95 -21.45
CA MET A 66 3.94 -2.72 -20.71
C MET A 66 4.86 -1.85 -21.57
N HIS A 67 4.53 -0.58 -21.68
CA HIS A 67 5.37 0.38 -22.38
C HIS A 67 5.58 1.65 -21.59
N SER A 68 6.76 2.23 -21.74
CA SER A 68 7.14 3.48 -21.06
C SER A 68 7.77 4.43 -22.07
N HIS A 69 7.37 5.68 -22.01
CA HIS A 69 7.89 6.76 -22.82
C HIS A 69 8.49 7.82 -21.93
N SER A 70 9.67 8.30 -22.26
CA SER A 70 10.31 9.37 -21.51
C SER A 70 10.99 10.36 -22.44
N VAL A 71 10.89 11.62 -22.08
CA VAL A 71 11.62 12.72 -22.76
C VAL A 71 12.37 13.48 -21.66
N SER A 72 13.63 13.75 -21.92
CA SER A 72 14.45 14.57 -21.02
C SER A 72 15.24 15.59 -21.80
N ILE A 73 15.49 16.70 -21.13
CA ILE A 73 16.33 17.79 -21.63
C ILE A 73 17.35 18.14 -20.57
N THR A 74 18.60 18.31 -21.00
CA THR A 74 19.67 18.86 -20.18
C THR A 74 20.21 20.10 -20.85
N SER A 75 20.32 21.17 -20.11
CA SER A 75 20.87 22.43 -20.57
C SER A 75 21.70 23.07 -19.47
N GLY A 76 22.63 23.91 -19.82
CA GLY A 76 23.44 24.60 -18.83
C GLY A 76 24.36 25.66 -19.43
N THR A 77 24.87 26.45 -18.53
CA THR A 77 25.91 27.47 -18.75
C THR A 77 27.01 27.25 -17.71
N GLU A 78 28.05 28.08 -17.73
CA GLU A 78 29.10 28.04 -16.67
C GLU A 78 28.54 28.28 -15.26
N LYS A 79 27.37 28.96 -15.17
CA LYS A 79 26.75 29.32 -13.87
C LYS A 79 25.49 28.52 -13.55
N SER A 80 24.93 27.80 -14.50
CA SER A 80 23.67 27.10 -14.29
C SER A 80 23.63 25.75 -15.00
N SER A 81 22.95 24.79 -14.42
CA SER A 81 22.58 23.52 -15.05
C SER A 81 21.14 23.18 -14.75
N TYR A 82 20.46 22.67 -15.76
CA TYR A 82 19.05 22.28 -15.69
C TYR A 82 18.89 20.90 -16.30
N TYR A 83 18.16 20.08 -15.59
CA TYR A 83 17.66 18.80 -16.09
C TYR A 83 16.17 18.75 -15.88
N ALA A 84 15.42 18.52 -16.93
CA ALA A 84 13.98 18.29 -16.87
C ALA A 84 13.64 16.98 -17.57
N SER A 85 12.74 16.20 -17.00
CA SER A 85 12.22 14.99 -17.63
C SER A 85 10.74 14.81 -17.34
N VAL A 86 10.04 14.28 -18.33
CA VAL A 86 8.68 13.77 -18.18
C VAL A 86 8.63 12.34 -18.68
N SER A 87 7.87 11.48 -18.00
CA SER A 87 7.66 10.11 -18.44
C SER A 87 6.23 9.67 -18.22
N ALA A 88 5.77 8.76 -19.08
CA ALA A 88 4.49 8.09 -18.96
C ALA A 88 4.71 6.58 -19.08
N LEU A 89 4.16 5.81 -18.16
CA LEU A 89 4.16 4.35 -18.15
C LEU A 89 2.73 3.87 -18.21
N PHE A 90 2.48 2.91 -19.11
CA PHE A 90 1.19 2.23 -19.25
C PHE A 90 1.39 0.73 -19.14
N ASP A 91 0.72 0.14 -18.20
CA ASP A 91 0.68 -1.31 -17.98
C ASP A 91 -0.80 -1.74 -18.02
N PRO A 92 -1.24 -2.40 -19.08
CA PRO A 92 -2.62 -2.89 -19.19
C PRO A 92 -2.94 -4.02 -18.21
N GLY A 93 -1.95 -4.50 -17.45
CA GLY A 93 -2.13 -5.61 -16.54
C GLY A 93 -2.29 -6.97 -17.24
N TRP A 94 -1.83 -8.02 -16.63
CA TRP A 94 -1.95 -9.38 -17.14
C TRP A 94 -3.29 -10.05 -16.79
N THR A 95 -4.02 -9.52 -15.81
CA THR A 95 -5.41 -9.89 -15.52
C THR A 95 -6.36 -8.95 -16.22
N LYS A 96 -7.44 -9.48 -16.79
CA LYS A 96 -8.50 -8.65 -17.39
C LYS A 96 -9.05 -7.68 -16.32
N GLN A 97 -9.45 -6.48 -16.73
CA GLN A 97 -9.96 -5.40 -15.87
C GLN A 97 -8.94 -4.84 -14.87
N SER A 98 -7.65 -5.05 -15.11
CA SER A 98 -6.57 -4.44 -14.33
C SER A 98 -5.72 -3.56 -15.23
N GLU A 99 -5.40 -2.34 -14.78
CA GLU A 99 -4.54 -1.43 -15.52
C GLU A 99 -3.80 -0.49 -14.58
N VAL A 100 -2.63 -0.03 -15.01
CA VAL A 100 -1.84 1.00 -14.32
C VAL A 100 -1.37 2.03 -15.34
N ALA A 101 -1.63 3.30 -15.09
CA ALA A 101 -1.02 4.43 -15.77
C ALA A 101 -0.27 5.29 -14.76
N ARG A 102 1.00 5.63 -15.06
CA ARG A 102 1.82 6.47 -14.20
C ARG A 102 2.51 7.56 -15.01
N TYR A 103 2.36 8.78 -14.57
CA TYR A 103 3.01 9.95 -15.11
C TYR A 103 4.02 10.48 -14.09
N THR A 104 5.22 10.84 -14.53
CA THR A 104 6.24 11.44 -13.66
C THR A 104 6.85 12.66 -14.33
N ALA A 105 7.17 13.65 -13.52
CA ALA A 105 7.89 14.84 -13.94
C ALA A 105 9.00 15.13 -12.94
N ASN A 106 10.20 15.44 -13.43
CA ASN A 106 11.35 15.79 -12.60
C ASN A 106 11.97 17.08 -13.15
N LEU A 107 12.36 17.95 -12.24
CA LEU A 107 13.11 19.17 -12.55
C LEU A 107 14.22 19.32 -11.52
N ASN A 108 15.46 19.30 -11.99
CA ASN A 108 16.65 19.59 -11.19
C ASN A 108 17.30 20.84 -11.76
N ALA A 109 17.55 21.81 -10.93
CA ALA A 109 18.22 23.04 -11.31
C ALA A 109 19.34 23.36 -10.31
N SER A 110 20.48 23.76 -10.82
CA SER A 110 21.59 24.28 -10.02
C SER A 110 22.01 25.63 -10.57
N TYR A 111 22.20 26.58 -9.70
CA TYR A 111 22.56 27.94 -10.07
C TYR A 111 23.65 28.49 -9.15
N LYS A 112 24.78 28.93 -9.71
CA LYS A 112 25.83 29.66 -9.02
C LYS A 112 25.47 31.14 -9.00
N ILE A 113 24.98 31.62 -7.87
CA ILE A 113 24.62 33.04 -7.69
C ILE A 113 25.88 33.89 -7.66
N SER A 114 26.93 33.37 -7.00
CA SER A 114 28.26 33.91 -6.98
C SER A 114 29.28 32.77 -6.76
N ASP A 115 30.57 33.07 -6.73
CA ASP A 115 31.61 32.07 -6.40
C ASP A 115 31.47 31.51 -4.98
N ALA A 116 30.85 32.30 -4.10
CA ALA A 116 30.59 31.90 -2.72
C ALA A 116 29.21 31.32 -2.48
N LEU A 117 28.24 31.53 -3.36
CA LEU A 117 26.82 31.19 -3.12
C LEU A 117 26.24 30.41 -4.28
N SER A 118 25.69 29.22 -4.01
CA SER A 118 24.97 28.41 -4.98
C SER A 118 23.61 27.94 -4.44
N PHE A 119 22.66 27.79 -5.34
CA PHE A 119 21.33 27.30 -5.07
C PHE A 119 21.06 26.06 -5.90
N ASN A 120 20.56 24.99 -5.28
CA ASN A 120 20.11 23.78 -5.92
C ASN A 120 18.63 23.56 -5.65
N MET A 121 17.89 23.19 -6.68
CA MET A 121 16.47 22.87 -6.59
C MET A 121 16.22 21.48 -7.17
N ILE A 122 15.43 20.68 -6.47
CA ILE A 122 14.96 19.36 -6.92
C ILE A 122 13.45 19.34 -6.76
N THR A 123 12.76 19.07 -7.85
CA THR A 123 11.30 18.92 -7.86
C THR A 123 10.94 17.62 -8.54
N ASN A 124 10.16 16.82 -7.87
CA ASN A 124 9.65 15.55 -8.39
C ASN A 124 8.15 15.52 -8.23
N GLY A 125 7.46 15.14 -9.28
CA GLY A 125 6.01 14.91 -9.26
C GLY A 125 5.67 13.56 -9.89
N SER A 126 4.71 12.85 -9.31
CA SER A 126 4.15 11.64 -9.92
C SER A 126 2.65 11.57 -9.69
N TYR A 127 1.94 11.07 -10.69
CA TYR A 127 0.54 10.72 -10.62
C TYR A 127 0.35 9.30 -11.16
N ARG A 128 -0.26 8.43 -10.36
CA ARG A 128 -0.58 7.05 -10.72
C ARG A 128 -2.08 6.84 -10.63
N LYS A 129 -2.65 6.29 -11.69
CA LYS A 129 -4.01 5.77 -11.74
C LYS A 129 -3.92 4.25 -11.92
N GLN A 130 -4.69 3.51 -11.14
CA GLN A 130 -4.71 2.05 -11.19
C GLN A 130 -6.13 1.55 -11.00
N LYS A 131 -6.53 0.57 -11.81
CA LYS A 131 -7.74 -0.22 -11.61
C LYS A 131 -7.35 -1.66 -11.24
N ALA A 132 -8.07 -2.25 -10.31
CA ALA A 132 -7.83 -3.62 -9.85
C ALA A 132 -9.15 -4.29 -9.42
N PRO A 133 -9.23 -5.64 -9.36
CA PRO A 133 -10.36 -6.34 -8.79
C PRO A 133 -10.66 -5.88 -7.35
N GLY A 134 -11.95 -5.77 -7.01
CA GLY A 134 -12.38 -5.13 -5.77
C GLY A 134 -12.07 -5.92 -4.51
N THR A 135 -12.27 -7.24 -4.52
CA THR A 135 -12.10 -8.08 -3.33
C THR A 135 -11.13 -9.20 -3.62
N LEU A 136 -9.94 -9.12 -3.05
CA LEU A 136 -8.85 -10.09 -3.22
C LEU A 136 -8.48 -10.81 -1.91
N GLY A 137 -9.13 -10.47 -0.82
CA GLY A 137 -8.75 -10.86 0.52
C GLY A 137 -9.55 -12.01 1.10
N SER A 138 -9.05 -12.50 2.21
CA SER A 138 -9.73 -13.45 3.09
C SER A 138 -9.77 -12.89 4.51
N THR A 139 -10.80 -13.23 5.25
CA THR A 139 -10.88 -12.99 6.69
C THR A 139 -10.54 -14.28 7.43
N THR A 140 -9.69 -14.18 8.45
CA THR A 140 -9.36 -15.32 9.30
C THR A 140 -10.08 -15.16 10.62
N ASP A 141 -10.84 -16.15 11.03
CA ASP A 141 -11.34 -16.25 12.39
C ASP A 141 -10.19 -16.65 13.30
N TYR A 142 -9.76 -15.75 14.16
CA TYR A 142 -8.62 -15.97 15.06
C TYR A 142 -8.91 -16.98 16.18
N VAL A 143 -10.19 -17.32 16.42
CA VAL A 143 -10.58 -18.30 17.43
C VAL A 143 -10.56 -19.72 16.85
N THR A 144 -11.14 -19.89 15.66
CA THR A 144 -11.26 -21.21 14.99
C THR A 144 -10.13 -21.49 14.01
N GLY A 145 -9.38 -20.47 13.58
CA GLY A 145 -8.40 -20.56 12.50
C GLY A 145 -9.03 -20.70 11.11
N GLU A 146 -10.36 -20.57 11.00
CA GLU A 146 -11.05 -20.68 9.71
C GLU A 146 -10.78 -19.46 8.84
N VAL A 147 -10.47 -19.69 7.57
CA VAL A 147 -10.27 -18.65 6.56
C VAL A 147 -11.52 -18.54 5.70
N LYS A 148 -12.26 -17.43 5.85
CA LYS A 148 -13.43 -17.11 5.03
C LYS A 148 -13.04 -16.25 3.85
N ARG A 149 -13.56 -16.59 2.67
CA ARG A 149 -13.35 -15.88 1.40
C ARG A 149 -14.68 -15.58 0.71
N ASP A 150 -15.57 -14.94 1.44
CA ASP A 150 -16.97 -14.82 1.01
C ASP A 150 -17.12 -14.11 -0.35
N PHE A 151 -16.38 -13.03 -0.56
CA PHE A 151 -16.46 -12.25 -1.80
C PHE A 151 -15.12 -12.18 -2.57
N ASP A 152 -14.22 -13.15 -2.34
CA ASP A 152 -12.94 -13.20 -3.03
C ASP A 152 -13.12 -13.44 -4.53
N ILE A 153 -12.72 -12.46 -5.35
CA ILE A 153 -12.73 -12.51 -6.82
C ILE A 153 -11.31 -12.51 -7.39
N ASN A 154 -10.32 -12.99 -6.62
CA ASN A 154 -8.94 -13.10 -7.08
C ASN A 154 -8.84 -13.99 -8.33
N PRO A 155 -8.46 -13.44 -9.51
CA PRO A 155 -8.46 -14.20 -10.76
C PRO A 155 -7.52 -15.39 -10.74
N TYR A 156 -6.36 -15.26 -10.08
CA TYR A 156 -5.37 -16.34 -9.99
C TYR A 156 -5.87 -17.50 -9.13
N SER A 157 -6.40 -17.20 -7.95
CA SER A 157 -6.99 -18.19 -7.08
C SER A 157 -8.19 -18.88 -7.74
N TYR A 158 -9.00 -18.12 -8.46
CA TYR A 158 -10.14 -18.66 -9.19
C TYR A 158 -9.71 -19.60 -10.31
N ALA A 159 -8.73 -19.22 -11.13
CA ALA A 159 -8.23 -20.05 -12.22
C ALA A 159 -7.67 -21.39 -11.74
N LEU A 160 -6.97 -21.39 -10.59
CA LEU A 160 -6.39 -22.60 -10.01
C LEU A 160 -7.42 -23.54 -9.39
N ASN A 161 -8.47 -22.98 -8.77
CA ASN A 161 -9.35 -23.77 -7.90
C ASN A 161 -10.74 -24.02 -8.49
N THR A 162 -11.07 -23.44 -9.64
CA THR A 162 -12.40 -23.57 -10.24
C THR A 162 -12.45 -24.76 -11.19
N SER A 163 -13.55 -25.50 -11.16
CA SER A 163 -13.80 -26.63 -12.04
C SER A 163 -13.84 -26.19 -13.52
N ARG A 164 -13.15 -26.93 -14.38
CA ARG A 164 -13.08 -26.69 -15.83
C ARG A 164 -14.36 -27.07 -16.58
N VAL A 165 -15.33 -27.67 -15.90
CA VAL A 165 -16.63 -28.00 -16.50
C VAL A 165 -17.62 -26.84 -16.45
N LEU A 166 -17.30 -25.78 -15.69
CA LEU A 166 -18.12 -24.57 -15.64
C LEU A 166 -18.00 -23.75 -16.92
N ASP A 167 -19.10 -23.14 -17.33
CA ASP A 167 -19.16 -22.26 -18.49
C ASP A 167 -18.80 -20.81 -18.07
N PRO A 168 -17.84 -20.15 -18.69
CA PRO A 168 -17.48 -18.78 -18.35
C PRO A 168 -18.58 -17.76 -18.64
N ASN A 169 -19.55 -18.10 -19.50
CA ASN A 169 -20.66 -17.21 -19.86
C ASN A 169 -21.91 -17.43 -19.01
N GLU A 170 -21.88 -18.38 -18.08
CA GLU A 170 -23.03 -18.75 -17.27
C GLU A 170 -22.90 -18.25 -15.84
N PHE A 171 -24.05 -17.89 -15.23
CA PHE A 171 -24.12 -17.61 -13.81
C PHE A 171 -24.41 -18.87 -13.02
N TYR A 172 -23.68 -19.01 -11.92
CA TYR A 172 -23.89 -20.02 -10.90
C TYR A 172 -24.31 -19.33 -9.60
N VAL A 173 -24.42 -20.06 -8.49
CA VAL A 173 -24.72 -19.46 -7.18
C VAL A 173 -23.46 -19.43 -6.33
N ARG A 174 -23.20 -18.28 -5.73
CA ARG A 174 -22.21 -18.09 -4.67
C ARG A 174 -22.76 -17.06 -3.68
N ASN A 175 -22.63 -17.31 -2.38
CA ASN A 175 -23.19 -16.44 -1.35
C ASN A 175 -24.70 -16.18 -1.56
N TYR A 176 -25.47 -17.23 -1.87
CA TYR A 176 -26.93 -17.22 -2.12
C TYR A 176 -27.38 -16.39 -3.34
N ALA A 177 -26.47 -15.80 -4.11
CA ALA A 177 -26.75 -14.88 -5.20
C ALA A 177 -26.07 -15.33 -6.52
N PRO A 178 -26.49 -14.82 -7.68
CA PRO A 178 -25.83 -15.08 -8.95
C PRO A 178 -24.36 -14.68 -8.91
N PHE A 179 -23.51 -15.52 -9.49
CA PHE A 179 -22.07 -15.30 -9.55
C PHE A 179 -21.50 -15.73 -10.91
N ASN A 180 -20.78 -14.82 -11.55
CA ASN A 180 -19.91 -15.07 -12.70
C ASN A 180 -18.64 -14.25 -12.51
N ILE A 181 -17.46 -14.89 -12.56
CA ILE A 181 -16.20 -14.21 -12.27
C ILE A 181 -15.90 -13.06 -13.24
N LEU A 182 -16.22 -13.20 -14.53
CA LEU A 182 -16.00 -12.15 -15.53
C LEU A 182 -16.88 -10.94 -15.25
N HIS A 183 -18.15 -11.19 -14.91
CA HIS A 183 -19.08 -10.16 -14.49
C HIS A 183 -18.64 -9.46 -13.20
N GLU A 184 -18.10 -10.22 -12.23
CA GLU A 184 -17.61 -9.65 -10.97
C GLU A 184 -16.40 -8.74 -11.19
N LEU A 185 -15.47 -9.10 -12.09
CA LEU A 185 -14.31 -8.25 -12.40
C LEU A 185 -14.70 -6.90 -13.01
N GLU A 186 -15.86 -6.82 -13.66
CA GLU A 186 -16.40 -5.58 -14.24
C GLU A 186 -17.20 -4.75 -13.23
N ASN A 187 -17.86 -5.41 -12.27
CA ASN A 187 -18.85 -4.80 -11.38
C ASN A 187 -18.39 -4.68 -9.92
N ASN A 188 -17.23 -5.23 -9.59
CA ASN A 188 -16.63 -5.13 -8.26
C ASN A 188 -15.12 -4.82 -8.42
N TYR A 189 -14.76 -3.55 -8.35
CA TYR A 189 -13.42 -3.09 -8.67
C TYR A 189 -12.95 -1.97 -7.75
N ILE A 190 -11.65 -1.79 -7.70
CA ILE A 190 -10.98 -0.71 -6.96
C ILE A 190 -10.32 0.23 -7.98
N ASP A 191 -10.64 1.52 -7.86
CA ASP A 191 -9.90 2.61 -8.48
C ASP A 191 -8.95 3.23 -7.44
N LEU A 192 -7.68 3.28 -7.78
CA LEU A 192 -6.63 3.84 -6.94
C LEU A 192 -5.94 4.99 -7.66
N ASN A 193 -6.00 6.17 -7.07
CA ASN A 193 -5.32 7.36 -7.53
C ASN A 193 -4.27 7.78 -6.50
N VAL A 194 -3.02 7.97 -6.94
CA VAL A 194 -1.92 8.41 -6.08
C VAL A 194 -1.23 9.60 -6.71
N ALA A 195 -1.20 10.71 -5.99
CA ALA A 195 -0.44 11.90 -6.35
C ALA A 195 0.68 12.12 -5.33
N ASP A 196 1.90 12.37 -5.79
CA ASP A 196 3.05 12.67 -4.94
C ASP A 196 3.84 13.81 -5.57
N VAL A 197 4.09 14.87 -4.81
CA VAL A 197 4.86 16.03 -5.27
C VAL A 197 5.82 16.45 -4.18
N LYS A 198 7.09 16.61 -4.54
CA LYS A 198 8.15 17.08 -3.65
C LYS A 198 8.88 18.27 -4.27
N PHE A 199 9.04 19.31 -3.47
CA PHE A 199 9.93 20.44 -3.74
C PHE A 199 11.03 20.47 -2.70
N GLN A 200 12.28 20.60 -3.14
CA GLN A 200 13.43 20.71 -2.27
C GLN A 200 14.35 21.81 -2.80
N GLY A 201 14.75 22.71 -1.92
CA GLY A 201 15.74 23.74 -2.19
C GLY A 201 16.92 23.60 -1.24
N GLU A 202 18.13 23.81 -1.73
CA GLU A 202 19.36 23.83 -0.95
C GLU A 202 20.17 25.07 -1.33
N LEU A 203 20.50 25.88 -0.34
CA LEU A 203 21.40 27.02 -0.47
C LEU A 203 22.75 26.67 0.17
N LYS A 204 23.84 26.77 -0.59
CA LYS A 204 25.22 26.54 -0.11
C LYS A 204 26.01 27.82 -0.15
N TRP A 205 26.68 28.11 0.96
CA TRP A 205 27.48 29.31 1.13
C TRP A 205 28.92 28.96 1.56
N LYS A 206 29.86 29.25 0.70
CA LYS A 206 31.33 29.16 0.97
C LYS A 206 31.77 30.49 1.54
N ALA A 207 31.75 30.65 2.86
CA ALA A 207 32.05 31.92 3.52
C ALA A 207 33.52 32.28 3.45
N PHE A 208 34.40 31.27 3.60
CA PHE A 208 35.86 31.41 3.47
C PHE A 208 36.49 30.06 3.15
N LYS A 209 37.80 30.05 2.84
CA LYS A 209 38.51 28.83 2.45
C LYS A 209 38.39 27.74 3.53
N GLY A 210 37.81 26.62 3.14
CA GLY A 210 37.60 25.47 4.01
C GLY A 210 36.29 25.47 4.79
N PHE A 211 35.47 26.53 4.75
CA PHE A 211 34.18 26.59 5.41
C PHE A 211 33.03 26.69 4.41
N GLU A 212 32.07 25.79 4.55
CA GLU A 212 30.81 25.78 3.78
C GLU A 212 29.64 25.61 4.73
N ALA A 213 28.63 26.45 4.61
CA ALA A 213 27.35 26.30 5.26
C ALA A 213 26.27 25.94 4.23
N ALA A 214 25.32 25.10 4.61
CA ALA A 214 24.20 24.72 3.76
C ALA A 214 22.88 24.78 4.52
N ALA A 215 21.86 25.36 3.87
CA ALA A 215 20.49 25.33 4.32
C ALA A 215 19.62 24.59 3.30
N LEU A 216 18.97 23.52 3.73
CA LEU A 216 18.07 22.73 2.92
C LEU A 216 16.66 22.82 3.49
N ALA A 217 15.70 23.02 2.61
CA ALA A 217 14.27 22.95 2.95
C ALA A 217 13.55 22.09 1.92
N SER A 218 12.63 21.25 2.37
CA SER A 218 11.76 20.50 1.47
C SER A 218 10.32 20.43 1.96
N VAL A 219 9.40 20.38 1.00
CA VAL A 219 7.97 20.13 1.22
C VAL A 219 7.55 18.98 0.32
N ARG A 220 6.85 18.00 0.89
CA ARG A 220 6.27 16.89 0.14
C ARG A 220 4.80 16.75 0.49
N TYR A 221 3.99 16.69 -0.55
CA TYR A 221 2.59 16.31 -0.48
C TYR A 221 2.40 14.95 -1.14
N SER A 222 1.72 14.03 -0.45
CA SER A 222 1.28 12.76 -1.02
C SER A 222 -0.18 12.55 -0.70
N GLY A 223 -0.98 12.32 -1.73
CA GLY A 223 -2.41 12.04 -1.64
C GLY A 223 -2.73 10.71 -2.31
N THR A 224 -3.47 9.84 -1.62
CA THR A 224 -3.97 8.58 -2.15
C THR A 224 -5.47 8.54 -1.95
N SER A 225 -6.22 8.30 -3.04
CA SER A 225 -7.65 8.02 -3.00
C SER A 225 -7.87 6.60 -3.54
N GLN A 226 -8.47 5.74 -2.74
CA GLN A 226 -8.88 4.40 -3.12
C GLN A 226 -10.38 4.32 -3.04
N GLU A 227 -11.03 4.01 -4.16
CA GLU A 227 -12.47 3.84 -4.27
C GLU A 227 -12.77 2.38 -4.61
N HIS A 228 -13.51 1.70 -3.75
CA HIS A 228 -13.99 0.34 -3.98
C HIS A 228 -15.46 0.43 -4.38
N ASN A 229 -15.73 0.04 -5.60
CA ASN A 229 -17.05 0.09 -6.23
C ASN A 229 -17.60 -1.34 -6.33
N VAL A 230 -18.66 -1.61 -5.58
CA VAL A 230 -19.46 -2.83 -5.71
C VAL A 230 -20.80 -2.41 -6.30
N ARG A 231 -21.00 -2.65 -7.60
CA ARG A 231 -22.20 -2.20 -8.32
C ARG A 231 -23.44 -2.98 -7.92
N ASP A 232 -24.60 -2.49 -8.35
CA ASP A 232 -25.93 -2.99 -7.99
C ASP A 232 -26.13 -4.49 -8.22
N ASN A 233 -25.55 -5.00 -9.30
CA ASN A 233 -25.70 -6.39 -9.77
C ASN A 233 -24.47 -7.27 -9.48
N ALA A 234 -23.48 -6.78 -8.73
CA ALA A 234 -22.39 -7.60 -8.24
C ALA A 234 -22.87 -8.62 -7.20
N ASN A 235 -22.27 -9.80 -7.19
CA ASN A 235 -22.61 -10.87 -6.25
C ASN A 235 -22.65 -10.41 -4.79
N GLN A 236 -21.72 -9.54 -4.40
CA GLN A 236 -21.69 -9.00 -3.04
C GLN A 236 -22.94 -8.17 -2.72
N ALA A 237 -23.41 -7.30 -3.63
CA ALA A 237 -24.63 -6.53 -3.43
C ALA A 237 -25.87 -7.42 -3.47
N GLU A 238 -25.91 -8.37 -4.40
CA GLU A 238 -26.99 -9.34 -4.52
C GLU A 238 -27.11 -10.27 -3.32
N ALA A 239 -25.99 -10.66 -2.69
CA ALA A 239 -26.00 -11.50 -1.49
C ALA A 239 -26.72 -10.83 -0.30
N TYR A 240 -26.59 -9.51 -0.15
CA TYR A 240 -27.34 -8.74 0.87
C TYR A 240 -28.84 -8.65 0.60
N ARG A 241 -29.32 -9.05 -0.58
CA ARG A 241 -30.71 -9.06 -1.01
C ARG A 241 -31.30 -10.46 -1.17
N ALA A 242 -30.46 -11.49 -1.11
CA ALA A 242 -30.86 -12.86 -1.42
C ALA A 242 -31.82 -13.45 -0.37
N MET A 243 -33.11 -13.45 -0.67
CA MET A 243 -34.19 -14.02 0.17
C MET A 243 -35.31 -14.63 -0.66
N GLY A 244 -35.00 -15.17 -1.85
CA GLY A 244 -35.96 -15.71 -2.79
C GLY A 244 -36.72 -16.94 -2.30
N THR A 245 -36.20 -17.67 -1.30
CA THR A 245 -36.91 -18.76 -0.62
C THR A 245 -36.72 -18.66 0.89
N THR A 246 -37.61 -19.26 1.68
CA THR A 246 -37.49 -19.30 3.15
C THR A 246 -36.19 -19.91 3.59
N THR A 247 -35.72 -20.96 2.89
CA THR A 247 -34.43 -21.61 3.19
C THR A 247 -33.26 -20.67 2.95
N ILE A 248 -33.25 -19.92 1.86
CA ILE A 248 -32.18 -18.92 1.58
C ILE A 248 -32.26 -17.81 2.62
N ARG A 249 -33.43 -17.23 2.85
CA ARG A 249 -33.63 -16.13 3.80
C ARG A 249 -33.14 -16.51 5.20
N ASP A 250 -33.56 -17.66 5.71
CA ASP A 250 -33.27 -18.07 7.08
C ASP A 250 -31.82 -18.50 7.30
N ASN A 251 -31.08 -18.84 6.24
CA ASN A 251 -29.66 -19.22 6.29
C ASN A 251 -28.69 -18.12 5.79
N ASN A 252 -29.20 -17.04 5.20
CA ASN A 252 -28.36 -15.99 4.67
C ASN A 252 -27.87 -15.06 5.77
N SER A 253 -26.62 -15.19 6.17
CA SER A 253 -25.98 -14.39 7.22
C SER A 253 -25.74 -12.91 6.85
N PHE A 254 -25.95 -12.53 5.57
CA PHE A 254 -25.84 -11.13 5.13
C PHE A 254 -27.12 -10.33 5.40
N LEU A 255 -28.23 -11.00 5.64
CA LEU A 255 -29.47 -10.36 6.03
C LEU A 255 -29.44 -9.91 7.50
N TYR A 256 -30.31 -9.00 7.84
CA TYR A 256 -30.49 -8.51 9.20
C TYR A 256 -31.72 -9.16 9.83
N LYS A 257 -31.53 -9.71 11.02
CA LYS A 257 -32.63 -10.17 11.89
C LYS A 257 -32.55 -9.37 13.18
N ASP A 258 -33.68 -8.75 13.57
CA ASP A 258 -33.76 -7.96 14.80
C ASP A 258 -33.48 -8.86 16.03
N PRO A 259 -32.42 -8.61 16.81
CA PRO A 259 -32.12 -9.43 17.98
C PRO A 259 -33.12 -9.24 19.13
N ASP A 260 -33.87 -8.13 19.14
CA ASP A 260 -34.82 -7.80 20.19
C ASP A 260 -36.23 -8.43 19.93
N ASP A 261 -36.46 -8.94 18.69
CA ASP A 261 -37.68 -9.60 18.32
C ASP A 261 -37.41 -11.05 17.85
N ILE A 262 -37.77 -12.02 18.69
CA ILE A 262 -37.60 -13.45 18.40
C ILE A 262 -38.40 -13.93 17.17
N TYR A 263 -39.48 -13.20 16.82
CA TYR A 263 -40.35 -13.51 15.68
C TYR A 263 -39.93 -12.75 14.42
N ALA A 264 -38.97 -11.84 14.50
CA ALA A 264 -38.49 -11.11 13.34
C ALA A 264 -38.01 -12.06 12.24
N GLU A 265 -38.40 -11.78 11.02
CA GLU A 265 -37.86 -12.44 9.84
C GLU A 265 -36.63 -11.69 9.34
N PRO A 266 -35.59 -12.42 8.81
CA PRO A 266 -34.44 -11.77 8.19
C PRO A 266 -34.88 -10.89 7.01
N VAL A 267 -34.36 -9.66 6.97
CA VAL A 267 -34.61 -8.64 5.94
C VAL A 267 -33.33 -8.09 5.35
N SER A 268 -33.40 -7.55 4.14
CA SER A 268 -32.27 -6.90 3.52
C SER A 268 -31.99 -5.54 4.14
N VAL A 269 -30.74 -5.26 4.44
CA VAL A 269 -30.24 -3.91 4.78
C VAL A 269 -29.78 -3.13 3.55
N LEU A 270 -29.79 -3.77 2.37
CA LEU A 270 -29.42 -3.21 1.08
C LEU A 270 -30.51 -3.54 0.05
N PRO A 271 -31.72 -2.99 0.17
CA PRO A 271 -32.82 -3.36 -0.71
C PRO A 271 -32.63 -2.90 -2.16
N ALA A 272 -31.83 -1.88 -2.39
CA ALA A 272 -31.46 -1.38 -3.72
C ALA A 272 -30.03 -0.82 -3.73
N GLY A 273 -29.45 -0.75 -4.91
CA GLY A 273 -28.11 -0.17 -5.11
C GLY A 273 -26.96 -1.11 -4.71
N GLY A 274 -25.76 -0.63 -4.86
CA GLY A 274 -24.51 -1.29 -4.51
C GLY A 274 -23.85 -0.70 -3.27
N ILE A 275 -22.55 -0.96 -3.12
CA ILE A 275 -21.74 -0.50 -1.99
C ILE A 275 -20.60 0.35 -2.54
N TYR A 276 -20.44 1.55 -2.02
CA TYR A 276 -19.31 2.43 -2.31
C TYR A 276 -18.46 2.60 -1.07
N GLN A 277 -17.17 2.33 -1.19
CA GLN A 277 -16.22 2.51 -0.10
C GLN A 277 -15.07 3.37 -0.58
N ARG A 278 -14.71 4.38 0.21
CA ARG A 278 -13.60 5.27 -0.11
C ARG A 278 -12.63 5.40 1.05
N THR A 279 -11.35 5.32 0.73
CA THR A 279 -10.25 5.58 1.66
C THR A 279 -9.37 6.67 1.08
N ASP A 280 -9.27 7.80 1.77
CA ASP A 280 -8.35 8.88 1.42
C ASP A 280 -7.23 8.95 2.44
N ASN A 281 -5.98 8.91 1.95
CA ASN A 281 -4.79 9.15 2.75
C ASN A 281 -4.11 10.41 2.25
N ARG A 282 -3.85 11.33 3.15
CA ARG A 282 -3.16 12.59 2.89
C ARG A 282 -1.94 12.69 3.78
N MET A 283 -0.80 13.01 3.19
CA MET A 283 0.44 13.26 3.93
C MET A 283 1.03 14.59 3.49
N LEU A 284 1.43 15.41 4.45
CA LEU A 284 2.19 16.62 4.26
C LEU A 284 3.45 16.54 5.11
N SER A 285 4.62 16.62 4.46
CA SER A 285 5.92 16.56 5.13
C SER A 285 6.72 17.84 4.87
N TYR A 286 7.37 18.31 5.92
CA TYR A 286 8.32 19.42 5.88
C TYR A 286 9.64 18.95 6.46
N ASP A 287 10.73 19.17 5.72
CA ASP A 287 12.09 18.92 6.20
C ASP A 287 12.88 20.22 6.15
N PHE A 288 13.66 20.45 7.18
CA PHE A 288 14.59 21.55 7.24
C PHE A 288 15.90 21.08 7.84
N ARG A 289 17.03 21.44 7.21
CA ARG A 289 18.36 21.13 7.69
C ARG A 289 19.27 22.34 7.53
N LEU A 290 19.97 22.70 8.59
CA LEU A 290 21.11 23.59 8.57
C LEU A 290 22.35 22.77 8.87
N SER A 291 23.40 22.96 8.08
CA SER A 291 24.68 22.26 8.32
C SER A 291 25.85 23.16 7.97
N ALA A 292 26.96 22.90 8.63
CA ALA A 292 28.23 23.58 8.36
C ALA A 292 29.33 22.55 8.30
N THR A 293 30.22 22.68 7.30
CA THR A 293 31.41 21.86 7.11
C THR A 293 32.63 22.76 7.22
N TYR A 294 33.64 22.30 7.97
CA TYR A 294 34.94 22.94 8.03
C TYR A 294 36.01 21.93 7.72
N SER A 295 36.85 22.22 6.75
CA SER A 295 37.98 21.36 6.37
C SER A 295 39.25 22.21 6.21
N LYS A 296 40.29 21.86 6.94
CA LYS A 296 41.57 22.58 6.89
C LYS A 296 42.73 21.63 7.05
N THR A 297 43.71 21.81 6.19
CA THR A 297 45.05 21.21 6.33
C THR A 297 46.04 22.29 6.71
N ILE A 298 46.80 22.09 7.80
CA ILE A 298 47.81 23.02 8.32
C ILE A 298 49.15 22.31 8.18
N ASP A 299 50.10 22.96 7.50
CA ASP A 299 51.48 22.54 7.30
C ASP A 299 51.64 21.10 6.79
N ASN A 300 50.64 20.61 6.00
CA ASN A 300 50.55 19.22 5.53
C ASN A 300 50.66 18.17 6.64
N THR A 301 50.52 18.60 7.89
CA THR A 301 50.73 17.79 9.09
C THR A 301 49.40 17.54 9.84
N HIS A 302 48.60 18.56 9.95
CA HIS A 302 47.34 18.51 10.69
C HIS A 302 46.17 18.61 9.71
N ILE A 303 45.31 17.59 9.68
CA ILE A 303 44.08 17.57 8.88
C ILE A 303 42.89 17.61 9.84
N ILE A 304 42.09 18.63 9.71
CA ILE A 304 40.88 18.84 10.53
C ILE A 304 39.68 18.84 9.61
N ASN A 305 38.70 17.98 9.89
CA ASN A 305 37.38 18.01 9.27
C ASN A 305 36.32 18.04 10.37
N ALA A 306 35.40 18.96 10.27
CA ALA A 306 34.29 19.08 11.17
C ALA A 306 33.00 19.27 10.38
N TYR A 307 31.93 18.60 10.79
CA TYR A 307 30.61 18.72 10.23
C TYR A 307 29.60 18.80 11.39
N ALA A 308 28.81 19.84 11.41
CA ALA A 308 27.81 20.06 12.44
C ALA A 308 26.51 20.54 11.80
N GLY A 309 25.40 20.25 12.45
CA GLY A 309 24.13 20.76 11.96
C GLY A 309 22.96 20.42 12.85
N MET A 310 21.83 20.90 12.39
CA MET A 310 20.51 20.56 12.94
C MET A 310 19.57 20.18 11.81
N GLU A 311 18.62 19.32 12.12
CA GLU A 311 17.55 18.95 11.20
C GLU A 311 16.23 18.83 11.94
N THR A 312 15.16 19.16 11.24
CA THR A 312 13.78 18.94 11.70
C THR A 312 12.99 18.28 10.60
N ASN A 313 12.16 17.32 11.00
CA ASN A 313 11.21 16.66 10.12
C ASN A 313 9.82 16.71 10.75
N GLN A 314 8.86 17.15 9.99
CA GLN A 314 7.48 17.20 10.38
C GLN A 314 6.64 16.46 9.35
N ILE A 315 5.80 15.51 9.81
CA ILE A 315 4.91 14.75 8.94
C ILE A 315 3.53 14.76 9.57
N ASP A 316 2.57 15.28 8.82
CA ASP A 316 1.15 15.26 9.15
C ASP A 316 0.47 14.25 8.22
N ARG A 317 -0.22 13.27 8.81
CA ARG A 317 -1.00 12.27 8.07
C ARG A 317 -2.44 12.34 8.50
N GLU A 318 -3.32 12.25 7.54
CA GLU A 318 -4.75 12.14 7.73
C GLU A 318 -5.25 10.97 6.89
N THR A 319 -5.97 10.05 7.53
CA THR A 319 -6.66 8.95 6.87
C THR A 319 -8.14 9.10 7.16
N THR A 320 -8.95 9.13 6.11
CA THR A 320 -10.39 9.07 6.20
C THR A 320 -10.90 7.84 5.47
N TRP A 321 -11.85 7.16 6.06
CA TRP A 321 -12.51 6.03 5.44
C TRP A 321 -14.02 6.21 5.57
N PHE A 322 -14.73 5.89 4.48
CA PHE A 322 -16.17 5.98 4.40
C PHE A 322 -16.73 4.78 3.64
N ARG A 323 -17.86 4.25 4.10
CA ARG A 323 -18.66 3.23 3.40
C ARG A 323 -20.10 3.72 3.25
N GLY A 324 -20.51 3.90 1.99
CA GLY A 324 -21.89 4.19 1.59
C GLY A 324 -22.60 2.92 1.11
N TRP A 325 -23.83 2.75 1.52
CA TRP A 325 -24.69 1.66 1.13
C TRP A 325 -25.82 2.18 0.25
N GLY A 326 -26.27 1.37 -0.71
CA GLY A 326 -27.42 1.71 -1.54
C GLY A 326 -27.13 2.70 -2.67
N LEU A 327 -25.87 2.80 -3.12
CA LEU A 327 -25.52 3.62 -4.28
C LEU A 327 -26.02 2.94 -5.55
N GLN A 328 -26.99 3.56 -6.25
CA GLN A 328 -27.58 3.06 -7.48
C GLN A 328 -26.73 3.55 -8.66
N TYR A 329 -25.71 2.76 -9.04
CA TYR A 329 -24.78 3.13 -10.11
C TYR A 329 -25.44 3.29 -11.47
N ASP A 330 -26.41 2.43 -11.78
CA ASP A 330 -27.11 2.43 -13.07
C ASP A 330 -28.19 3.52 -13.17
N ALA A 331 -28.58 4.09 -12.02
CA ALA A 331 -29.53 5.20 -11.95
C ALA A 331 -28.88 6.58 -11.86
N GLY A 332 -27.56 6.68 -12.14
CA GLY A 332 -26.82 7.93 -12.06
C GLY A 332 -26.23 8.22 -10.69
N GLU A 333 -25.81 7.19 -9.97
CA GLU A 333 -25.14 7.25 -8.67
C GLU A 333 -25.99 7.89 -7.56
N ILE A 334 -27.29 7.64 -7.61
CA ILE A 334 -28.25 8.14 -6.62
C ILE A 334 -28.26 7.21 -5.40
N PRO A 335 -27.98 7.68 -4.18
CA PRO A 335 -28.00 6.85 -2.99
C PRO A 335 -29.43 6.54 -2.55
N PHE A 336 -29.65 5.30 -2.12
CA PHE A 336 -30.88 4.83 -1.48
C PHE A 336 -30.53 4.26 -0.10
N TYR A 337 -30.94 4.97 0.96
CA TYR A 337 -30.61 4.58 2.33
C TYR A 337 -31.75 3.79 2.98
N ASP A 338 -31.38 2.67 3.63
CA ASP A 338 -32.25 2.00 4.59
C ASP A 338 -31.67 2.20 6.01
N TYR A 339 -32.49 2.62 6.96
CA TYR A 339 -32.05 2.87 8.34
C TYR A 339 -31.54 1.60 9.05
N LEU A 340 -31.98 0.43 8.61
CA LEU A 340 -31.60 -0.87 9.17
C LEU A 340 -30.08 -1.13 9.04
N ILE A 341 -29.42 -0.55 8.03
CA ILE A 341 -27.98 -0.69 7.92
C ILE A 341 -27.24 -0.03 9.09
N PHE A 342 -27.73 1.12 9.57
CA PHE A 342 -27.15 1.82 10.72
C PHE A 342 -27.48 1.10 12.02
N LYS A 343 -28.71 0.55 12.16
CA LYS A 343 -29.10 -0.27 13.31
C LYS A 343 -28.19 -1.50 13.40
N LYS A 344 -28.06 -2.27 12.32
CA LYS A 344 -27.16 -3.42 12.23
C LYS A 344 -25.72 -3.05 12.55
N GLY A 345 -25.20 -1.97 11.95
CA GLY A 345 -23.85 -1.50 12.20
C GLY A 345 -23.57 -1.19 13.68
N LYS A 346 -24.55 -0.58 14.37
CA LYS A 346 -24.44 -0.29 15.80
C LYS A 346 -24.45 -1.57 16.65
N GLU A 347 -25.27 -2.54 16.32
CA GLU A 347 -25.36 -3.82 17.01
C GLU A 347 -24.10 -4.68 16.78
N ASP A 348 -23.59 -4.69 15.54
CA ASP A 348 -22.37 -5.41 15.16
C ASP A 348 -21.08 -4.65 15.57
N ASN A 349 -21.19 -3.46 16.16
CA ASN A 349 -20.07 -2.56 16.50
C ASN A 349 -19.16 -2.29 15.29
N THR A 350 -19.78 -2.02 14.12
CA THR A 350 -19.07 -1.69 12.88
C THR A 350 -19.26 -0.22 12.52
N ASP A 351 -18.19 0.42 12.10
CA ASP A 351 -18.19 1.82 11.66
C ASP A 351 -18.60 1.91 10.18
N TYR A 352 -19.17 3.05 9.78
CA TYR A 352 -19.40 3.41 8.38
C TYR A 352 -18.49 4.58 7.93
N TYR A 353 -17.78 5.23 8.87
CA TYR A 353 -16.70 6.15 8.59
C TYR A 353 -15.67 6.15 9.72
N THR A 354 -14.44 6.47 9.40
CA THR A 354 -13.38 6.71 10.39
C THR A 354 -12.54 7.89 9.94
N MET A 355 -11.97 8.60 10.92
CA MET A 355 -11.03 9.70 10.69
C MET A 355 -9.87 9.55 11.67
N GLU A 356 -8.67 9.46 11.15
CA GLU A 356 -7.45 9.35 11.93
C GLU A 356 -6.46 10.43 11.53
N LYS A 357 -5.88 11.11 12.50
CA LYS A 357 -4.81 12.09 12.29
C LYS A 357 -3.60 11.72 13.11
N THR A 358 -2.46 11.61 12.47
CA THR A 358 -1.20 11.36 13.12
C THR A 358 -0.19 12.45 12.79
N TYR A 359 0.56 12.84 13.81
CA TYR A 359 1.53 13.92 13.73
C TYR A 359 2.89 13.39 14.17
N TYR A 360 3.85 13.39 13.28
CA TYR A 360 5.24 13.06 13.60
C TYR A 360 6.07 14.33 13.58
N ARG A 361 6.84 14.56 14.63
CA ARG A 361 7.76 15.67 14.79
C ARG A 361 9.08 15.12 15.25
N ASN A 362 10.13 15.43 14.53
CA ASN A 362 11.50 15.05 14.85
C ASN A 362 12.41 16.28 14.79
N ALA A 363 13.35 16.36 15.71
CA ALA A 363 14.44 17.33 15.66
C ALA A 363 15.72 16.65 16.12
N ALA A 364 16.83 16.93 15.43
CA ALA A 364 18.13 16.39 15.76
C ALA A 364 19.21 17.44 15.61
N PHE A 365 20.20 17.38 16.51
CA PHE A 365 21.47 18.08 16.43
C PHE A 365 22.55 17.04 16.23
N PHE A 366 23.48 17.30 15.35
CA PHE A 366 24.57 16.36 15.07
C PHE A 366 25.90 17.07 14.90
N PHE A 367 26.93 16.33 15.25
CA PHE A 367 28.32 16.74 15.09
C PHE A 367 29.15 15.53 14.66
N ASN A 368 30.07 15.76 13.72
CA ASN A 368 31.13 14.82 13.35
C ASN A 368 32.45 15.60 13.25
N GLY A 369 33.45 15.14 13.95
CA GLY A 369 34.79 15.73 13.92
C GLY A 369 35.87 14.68 13.66
N THR A 370 36.75 14.95 12.73
CA THR A 370 37.90 14.11 12.45
C THR A 370 39.18 14.96 12.50
N TYR A 371 40.14 14.48 13.26
CA TYR A 371 41.47 15.06 13.30
C TYR A 371 42.49 13.98 12.94
N SER A 372 43.39 14.31 12.02
CA SER A 372 44.48 13.42 11.62
C SER A 372 45.81 14.16 11.72
N TYR A 373 46.77 13.53 12.38
CA TYR A 373 48.15 14.02 12.52
C TYR A 373 49.08 13.22 11.62
N LYS A 374 49.71 13.89 10.66
CA LYS A 374 50.66 13.32 9.66
C LYS A 374 50.10 12.09 8.91
N GLY A 375 48.79 11.91 8.81
CA GLY A 375 48.22 10.68 8.26
C GLY A 375 48.39 9.44 9.14
N ARG A 376 49.11 9.52 10.25
CA ARG A 376 49.46 8.40 11.13
C ARG A 376 48.43 8.14 12.18
N TYR A 377 48.04 9.19 12.88
CA TYR A 377 47.09 9.10 13.98
C TYR A 377 45.81 9.84 13.59
N THR A 378 44.71 9.14 13.61
CA THR A 378 43.39 9.74 13.31
C THR A 378 42.45 9.48 14.46
N ILE A 379 41.76 10.51 14.92
CA ILE A 379 40.68 10.42 15.86
C ILE A 379 39.42 10.95 15.17
N ASN A 380 38.29 10.23 15.35
CA ASN A 380 36.98 10.65 14.86
C ASN A 380 36.00 10.59 16.01
N GLY A 381 35.16 11.63 16.13
CA GLY A 381 34.06 11.69 17.06
C GLY A 381 32.75 12.03 16.36
N THR A 382 31.73 11.27 16.58
CA THR A 382 30.37 11.57 16.15
C THR A 382 29.44 11.72 17.35
N PHE A 383 28.56 12.68 17.29
CA PHE A 383 27.54 12.92 18.30
C PHE A 383 26.22 13.26 17.62
N ARG A 384 25.12 12.67 18.08
CA ARG A 384 23.77 13.00 17.67
C ARG A 384 22.84 13.05 18.88
N TYR A 385 22.11 14.14 18.98
CA TYR A 385 21.08 14.34 19.99
C TYR A 385 19.75 14.53 19.29
N GLU A 386 18.89 13.53 19.38
CA GLU A 386 17.66 13.43 18.59
C GLU A 386 16.46 13.25 19.47
N GLY A 387 15.38 14.01 19.16
CA GLY A 387 14.11 13.92 19.83
C GLY A 387 12.94 13.79 18.87
N ASN A 388 11.94 12.99 19.22
CA ASN A 388 10.67 12.94 18.52
C ASN A 388 9.47 12.85 19.47
N ASN A 389 8.28 13.09 18.93
CA ASN A 389 7.04 13.04 19.69
C ASN A 389 6.38 11.65 19.75
N ALA A 390 6.91 10.64 19.04
CA ALA A 390 6.32 9.30 18.99
C ALA A 390 6.63 8.47 20.23
N VAL A 391 7.64 8.85 21.00
CA VAL A 391 8.12 8.08 22.16
C VAL A 391 8.18 8.95 23.42
N GLY A 392 7.64 8.40 24.51
CA GLY A 392 7.79 8.96 25.85
C GLY A 392 6.86 10.12 26.20
N LEU A 393 6.37 10.10 27.44
CA LEU A 393 5.52 11.16 28.02
C LEU A 393 6.32 12.36 28.51
N THR A 394 7.60 12.16 28.85
CA THR A 394 8.46 13.20 29.40
C THR A 394 9.47 13.69 28.39
N THR A 395 9.89 14.93 28.48
CA THR A 395 10.95 15.51 27.63
C THR A 395 12.23 14.67 27.68
N ARG A 396 12.57 14.12 28.82
CA ARG A 396 13.78 13.33 29.05
C ARG A 396 13.78 12.00 28.27
N SER A 397 12.61 11.37 28.12
CA SER A 397 12.47 10.12 27.36
C SER A 397 12.37 10.35 25.84
N ARG A 398 12.03 11.56 25.42
CA ARG A 398 11.91 11.92 24.01
C ARG A 398 13.26 12.17 23.33
N TRP A 399 14.26 12.64 24.10
CA TRP A 399 15.56 13.02 23.59
C TRP A 399 16.62 11.99 23.96
N LEU A 400 17.29 11.43 22.95
CA LEU A 400 18.30 10.40 23.12
C LEU A 400 19.63 10.85 22.53
N PRO A 401 20.72 10.86 23.34
CA PRO A 401 22.06 11.05 22.83
C PRO A 401 22.60 9.73 22.26
N THR A 402 23.24 9.80 21.12
CA THR A 402 24.06 8.73 20.56
C THR A 402 25.42 9.29 20.19
N TRP A 403 26.47 8.51 20.37
CA TRP A 403 27.80 8.96 20.06
C TRP A 403 28.73 7.80 19.73
N ASN A 404 29.78 8.13 18.98
CA ASN A 404 30.87 7.21 18.66
C ASN A 404 32.19 7.98 18.77
N ILE A 405 33.18 7.35 19.36
CA ILE A 405 34.58 7.80 19.33
C ILE A 405 35.41 6.66 18.73
N SER A 406 36.21 6.97 17.74
CA SER A 406 37.08 6.00 17.11
C SER A 406 38.47 6.57 16.87
N GLY A 407 39.49 5.72 16.98
CA GLY A 407 40.86 6.04 16.71
C GLY A 407 41.47 5.07 15.71
N ALA A 408 42.40 5.57 14.89
CA ALA A 408 43.18 4.78 13.96
C ALA A 408 44.66 5.16 14.06
N TRP A 409 45.50 4.15 14.15
CA TRP A 409 46.96 4.29 14.02
C TRP A 409 47.39 3.58 12.76
N ASN A 410 47.89 4.35 11.80
CA ASN A 410 48.44 3.85 10.56
C ASN A 410 49.95 3.54 10.77
N MET A 411 50.22 2.35 11.27
CA MET A 411 51.60 1.92 11.64
C MET A 411 52.53 1.88 10.42
N HIS A 412 51.95 1.66 9.23
CA HIS A 412 52.72 1.65 7.98
C HIS A 412 53.32 3.01 7.58
N GLU A 413 52.81 4.10 8.16
CA GLU A 413 53.34 5.46 7.99
C GLU A 413 54.49 5.78 8.96
N GLU A 414 54.83 4.88 9.88
CA GLU A 414 55.89 5.07 10.85
C GLU A 414 57.23 4.73 10.25
N THR A 415 58.26 5.48 10.61
CA THR A 415 59.63 5.29 10.08
C THR A 415 60.23 3.92 10.40
N TRP A 416 59.89 3.35 11.55
CA TRP A 416 60.32 2.01 11.94
C TRP A 416 59.70 0.90 11.10
N PHE A 417 58.46 1.11 10.58
CA PHE A 417 57.73 0.14 9.78
C PHE A 417 58.30 -0.04 8.37
N GLN A 418 59.09 0.93 7.86
CA GLN A 418 59.72 0.85 6.54
C GLN A 418 60.58 -0.39 6.38
N ARG A 419 61.17 -0.93 7.48
CA ARG A 419 61.93 -2.18 7.46
C ARG A 419 61.05 -3.41 7.21
N ALA A 420 59.77 -3.36 7.53
CA ALA A 420 58.82 -4.44 7.31
C ALA A 420 58.12 -4.37 5.94
N GLN A 421 58.19 -3.22 5.24
CA GLN A 421 57.49 -2.97 3.98
C GLN A 421 57.72 -4.01 2.88
N PRO A 422 58.89 -4.65 2.72
CA PRO A 422 59.06 -5.71 1.72
C PRO A 422 58.13 -6.92 1.95
N ALA A 423 57.78 -7.19 3.21
CA ALA A 423 56.91 -8.32 3.58
C ALA A 423 55.47 -7.90 3.89
N LEU A 424 55.28 -6.68 4.43
CA LEU A 424 53.99 -6.15 4.87
C LEU A 424 53.86 -4.69 4.46
N SER A 425 53.09 -4.41 3.41
CA SER A 425 52.93 -3.07 2.83
C SER A 425 52.00 -2.15 3.62
N HIS A 426 51.04 -2.70 4.37
CA HIS A 426 50.04 -1.92 5.09
C HIS A 426 49.67 -2.55 6.44
N LEU A 427 49.72 -1.75 7.50
CA LEU A 427 49.24 -2.14 8.83
C LEU A 427 48.61 -0.94 9.51
N SER A 428 47.35 -1.11 9.94
CA SER A 428 46.64 -0.11 10.75
C SER A 428 45.93 -0.76 11.92
N LEU A 429 46.02 -0.13 13.08
CA LEU A 429 45.26 -0.49 14.29
C LEU A 429 44.09 0.48 14.42
N LYS A 430 42.88 -0.04 14.61
CA LYS A 430 41.66 0.75 14.80
C LYS A 430 40.91 0.30 16.02
N ALA A 431 40.39 1.25 16.78
CA ALA A 431 39.51 1.00 17.92
C ALA A 431 38.33 1.98 17.88
N SER A 432 37.17 1.51 18.29
CA SER A 432 36.00 2.36 18.42
C SER A 432 35.15 1.97 19.62
N TYR A 433 34.51 2.99 20.21
CA TYR A 433 33.57 2.82 21.30
C TYR A 433 32.36 3.70 21.02
N SER A 434 31.14 3.13 21.16
CA SER A 434 29.91 3.83 20.81
C SER A 434 28.80 3.58 21.80
N LEU A 435 27.93 4.59 21.95
CA LEU A 435 26.61 4.48 22.56
C LEU A 435 25.58 4.59 21.45
N THR A 436 24.82 3.52 21.25
CA THR A 436 23.69 3.49 20.33
C THR A 436 22.39 3.42 21.11
N ALA A 437 21.35 4.00 20.58
CA ALA A 437 20.01 3.96 21.17
C ALA A 437 19.03 3.48 20.10
N ASP A 438 18.18 2.53 20.48
CA ASP A 438 17.09 2.06 19.65
C ASP A 438 15.74 2.53 20.23
N ARG A 439 14.81 2.81 19.35
CA ARG A 439 13.45 3.21 19.71
C ARG A 439 12.48 2.15 19.17
N PRO A 440 11.95 1.28 20.03
CA PRO A 440 10.98 0.30 19.60
C PRO A 440 9.74 1.02 19.04
N SER A 441 9.33 0.64 17.84
CA SER A 441 8.18 1.21 17.10
C SER A 441 6.82 0.96 17.78
N VAL A 442 6.79 0.17 18.84
CA VAL A 442 5.56 -0.35 19.48
C VAL A 442 5.32 0.24 20.88
N MET A 443 6.09 1.22 21.33
CA MET A 443 5.79 1.88 22.61
C MET A 443 4.63 2.86 22.45
N ASN A 444 3.43 2.36 22.75
CA ASN A 444 2.29 3.23 23.02
C ASN A 444 2.53 3.93 24.36
N ALA A 445 2.89 5.20 24.31
CA ALA A 445 3.08 6.04 25.50
C ALA A 445 1.75 6.45 26.16
N LEU A 446 0.62 6.05 25.57
CA LEU A 446 -0.73 6.30 26.06
C LEU A 446 -1.25 5.04 26.74
N ALA A 447 -1.85 5.19 27.93
CA ALA A 447 -2.59 4.12 28.57
C ALA A 447 -3.78 3.73 27.68
N VAL A 448 -3.75 2.52 27.13
CA VAL A 448 -4.91 1.96 26.43
C VAL A 448 -5.84 1.40 27.49
N ILE A 449 -6.91 2.10 27.79
CA ILE A 449 -8.03 1.58 28.58
C ILE A 449 -8.89 0.78 27.61
N LYS A 450 -8.89 -0.55 27.76
CA LYS A 450 -9.81 -1.44 27.04
C LYS A 450 -11.10 -1.59 27.82
#